data_541359b3a78398dc5db83bed65faaa56
#
_entry.id   541359b3a78398dc5db83bed65faaa56
#
_cell.length_a   1.000
_cell.length_b   1.000
_cell.length_c   1.000
_cell.angle_alpha   90.00
_cell.angle_beta   90.00
_cell.angle_gamma   90.00
#
_symmetry.space_group_name_H-M   'P 1'
#
loop_
_entity.id
_entity.type
_entity.pdbx_description
1 polymer ?
#
loop_
_entity_poly.entity_id
_entity_poly.type
_entity_poly.pdbx_seq_one_letter_code
_entity_poly.pdbx_strand_id
1 'polypeptide(L)'
;MSKEVVIVGAGVVGCLIAKVLKKHDIPFKILEKNKEIRKDPRRTVALTSDSIKFLNSLEKELDLNAWATPVERMHLYQKSDLNLVLESKEEKKVTSICLLDDLHEKILSGLDSDILWDEDIKNIGLGPNIQIKTQENEFTADLLFATDGMNSNVRKLMHFDTEEWFYGQKAYVAVVRANHKNIAKQYFSKFGTLALLPLNKDKEYYSIILCTNSTSNADEQLKSLNEEFNLSLDLEGIELGSGFELKHVRAKKMFKDRILLSGDAANSFHPMAGQGLNLGIGDVMYIDRNIDELIEINSSALETYNSSRNQKNIQMTWIIQSLYGIFGNAEGLGEKIIESGMKFLDRIPSIKEKIIEFANKN
;
A
#
# COMPACT_ATOMS: atom_id res chain seq x y z
N MET A 1 22.02 27.00 -10.24
CA MET A 1 20.65 27.36 -9.83
C MET A 1 20.06 26.13 -9.13
N SER A 2 19.39 26.32 -8.01
CA SER A 2 18.68 25.21 -7.33
C SER A 2 17.57 24.71 -8.24
N LYS A 3 17.46 23.39 -8.40
CA LYS A 3 16.37 22.75 -9.16
C LYS A 3 15.05 22.92 -8.42
N GLU A 4 13.99 23.23 -9.15
CA GLU A 4 12.63 23.32 -8.58
C GLU A 4 11.93 21.96 -8.75
N VAL A 5 11.52 21.36 -7.63
CA VAL A 5 10.85 20.06 -7.60
C VAL A 5 9.39 20.24 -7.23
N VAL A 6 8.51 19.60 -7.97
CA VAL A 6 7.07 19.54 -7.64
C VAL A 6 6.67 18.10 -7.36
N ILE A 7 5.95 17.91 -6.25
CA ILE A 7 5.30 16.66 -5.86
C ILE A 7 3.80 16.82 -6.08
N VAL A 8 3.16 15.88 -6.72
CA VAL A 8 1.71 15.87 -6.94
C VAL A 8 1.07 14.82 -6.07
N GLY A 9 0.27 15.27 -5.10
CA GLY A 9 -0.41 14.44 -4.12
C GLY A 9 0.27 14.46 -2.74
N ALA A 10 -0.46 14.93 -1.72
CA ALA A 10 -0.03 14.96 -0.31
C ALA A 10 -0.37 13.67 0.45
N GLY A 11 -0.44 12.52 -0.23
CA GLY A 11 -0.56 11.21 0.42
C GLY A 11 0.74 10.79 1.10
N VAL A 12 0.73 9.64 1.80
CA VAL A 12 1.90 9.14 2.56
C VAL A 12 3.17 9.14 1.71
N VAL A 13 3.12 8.60 0.47
CA VAL A 13 4.30 8.52 -0.41
C VAL A 13 4.80 9.91 -0.81
N GLY A 14 3.90 10.83 -1.15
CA GLY A 14 4.27 12.21 -1.50
C GLY A 14 4.92 12.95 -0.33
N CYS A 15 4.33 12.84 0.86
CA CYS A 15 4.91 13.42 2.08
C CYS A 15 6.27 12.81 2.45
N LEU A 16 6.47 11.51 2.21
CA LEU A 16 7.77 10.87 2.41
C LEU A 16 8.83 11.37 1.42
N ILE A 17 8.47 11.55 0.14
CA ILE A 17 9.39 12.18 -0.83
C ILE A 17 9.73 13.60 -0.39
N ALA A 18 8.74 14.37 0.09
CA ALA A 18 8.98 15.72 0.63
C ALA A 18 9.96 15.71 1.82
N LYS A 19 9.81 14.75 2.74
CA LYS A 19 10.76 14.57 3.86
C LYS A 19 12.17 14.23 3.36
N VAL A 20 12.29 13.41 2.32
CA VAL A 20 13.58 13.11 1.67
C VAL A 20 14.19 14.39 1.07
N LEU A 21 13.42 15.15 0.29
CA LEU A 21 13.91 16.41 -0.29
C LEU A 21 14.34 17.41 0.78
N LYS A 22 13.56 17.53 1.86
CA LYS A 22 13.90 18.37 3.01
C LYS A 22 15.18 17.94 3.70
N LYS A 23 15.40 16.64 3.88
CA LYS A 23 16.65 16.07 4.44
C LYS A 23 17.89 16.41 3.60
N HIS A 24 17.73 16.58 2.29
CA HIS A 24 18.80 16.90 1.34
C HIS A 24 18.83 18.38 0.93
N ASP A 25 18.11 19.25 1.65
CA ASP A 25 18.04 20.71 1.40
C ASP A 25 17.62 21.08 -0.03
N ILE A 26 16.77 20.23 -0.67
CA ILE A 26 16.26 20.45 -2.02
C ILE A 26 14.92 21.18 -1.92
N PRO A 27 14.74 22.36 -2.58
CA PRO A 27 13.48 23.08 -2.55
C PRO A 27 12.39 22.32 -3.32
N PHE A 28 11.18 22.29 -2.77
CA PHE A 28 10.02 21.63 -3.37
C PHE A 28 8.70 22.32 -3.02
N LYS A 29 7.66 21.94 -3.75
CA LYS A 29 6.26 22.23 -3.43
C LYS A 29 5.44 20.95 -3.59
N ILE A 30 4.40 20.80 -2.77
CA ILE A 30 3.41 19.73 -2.91
C ILE A 30 2.10 20.33 -3.41
N LEU A 31 1.56 19.82 -4.52
CA LEU A 31 0.26 20.19 -5.02
C LEU A 31 -0.76 19.11 -4.64
N GLU A 32 -1.76 19.47 -3.86
CA GLU A 32 -2.83 18.56 -3.44
C GLU A 32 -4.20 19.08 -3.94
N LYS A 33 -4.94 18.22 -4.64
CA LYS A 33 -6.23 18.57 -5.23
C LYS A 33 -7.37 18.78 -4.24
N ASN A 34 -7.26 18.18 -3.04
CA ASN A 34 -8.25 18.33 -1.99
C ASN A 34 -7.90 19.54 -1.12
N LYS A 35 -8.89 20.07 -0.41
CA LYS A 35 -8.71 21.16 0.55
C LYS A 35 -8.10 20.71 1.87
N GLU A 36 -8.16 19.41 2.14
CA GLU A 36 -7.64 18.76 3.34
C GLU A 36 -7.43 17.27 3.11
N ILE A 37 -6.72 16.61 3.98
CA ILE A 37 -6.55 15.15 3.96
C ILE A 37 -7.87 14.47 4.35
N ARG A 38 -8.30 13.54 3.50
CA ARG A 38 -9.46 12.70 3.80
C ARG A 38 -9.08 11.63 4.81
N LYS A 39 -9.66 11.67 5.99
CA LYS A 39 -9.47 10.68 7.06
C LYS A 39 -10.53 9.58 6.98
N ASP A 40 -10.11 8.35 7.26
CA ASP A 40 -10.98 7.20 7.52
C ASP A 40 -10.35 6.35 8.65
N PRO A 41 -10.82 6.49 9.90
CA PRO A 41 -10.21 5.87 11.07
C PRO A 41 -10.27 4.32 11.07
N ARG A 42 -10.88 3.72 10.04
CA ARG A 42 -10.96 2.26 9.88
C ARG A 42 -9.82 1.70 9.02
N ARG A 43 -9.13 2.57 8.27
CA ARG A 43 -8.06 2.13 7.37
C ARG A 43 -6.78 1.83 8.13
N THR A 44 -6.28 0.62 7.93
CA THR A 44 -5.03 0.16 8.51
C THR A 44 -4.02 -0.18 7.42
N VAL A 45 -2.76 -0.14 7.79
CA VAL A 45 -1.64 -0.58 6.96
C VAL A 45 -0.77 -1.57 7.71
N ALA A 46 -0.25 -2.54 6.97
CA ALA A 46 0.76 -3.48 7.45
C ALA A 46 2.14 -2.99 6.98
N LEU A 47 3.05 -2.71 7.90
CA LEU A 47 4.38 -2.21 7.61
C LEU A 47 5.42 -3.31 7.79
N THR A 48 6.24 -3.51 6.77
CA THR A 48 7.39 -4.43 6.82
C THR A 48 8.48 -3.89 7.74
N SER A 49 9.36 -4.76 8.20
CA SER A 49 10.49 -4.36 9.04
C SER A 49 11.39 -3.33 8.35
N ASP A 50 11.64 -3.48 7.06
CA ASP A 50 12.47 -2.54 6.31
C ASP A 50 11.77 -1.17 6.15
N SER A 51 10.45 -1.17 5.90
CA SER A 51 9.66 0.05 5.89
C SER A 51 9.73 0.79 7.23
N ILE A 52 9.58 0.06 8.35
CA ILE A 52 9.65 0.65 9.70
C ILE A 52 11.04 1.23 9.98
N LYS A 53 12.11 0.49 9.66
CA LYS A 53 13.49 0.97 9.83
C LYS A 53 13.72 2.27 9.05
N PHE A 54 13.29 2.30 7.79
CA PHE A 54 13.43 3.49 6.95
C PHE A 54 12.63 4.67 7.49
N LEU A 55 11.35 4.48 7.80
CA LEU A 55 10.48 5.52 8.32
C LEU A 55 11.03 6.12 9.62
N ASN A 56 11.48 5.29 10.57
CA ASN A 56 12.11 5.75 11.81
C ASN A 56 13.44 6.46 11.59
N SER A 57 14.17 6.15 10.50
CA SER A 57 15.42 6.84 10.16
C SER A 57 15.17 8.20 9.51
N LEU A 58 14.08 8.31 8.76
CA LEU A 58 13.71 9.55 8.08
C LEU A 58 13.08 10.58 9.04
N GLU A 59 12.28 10.08 9.98
CA GLU A 59 11.56 10.90 10.98
C GLU A 59 11.73 10.28 12.37
N LYS A 60 12.66 10.83 13.18
CA LYS A 60 12.98 10.26 14.50
C LYS A 60 11.82 10.27 15.48
N GLU A 61 10.92 11.24 15.37
CA GLU A 61 9.75 11.37 16.24
C GLU A 61 8.65 10.36 15.91
N LEU A 62 8.78 9.67 14.78
CA LEU A 62 7.78 8.68 14.34
C LEU A 62 7.72 7.48 15.26
N ASP A 63 8.88 6.96 15.71
CA ASP A 63 9.05 5.77 16.58
C ASP A 63 7.94 4.70 16.44
N LEU A 64 7.81 4.17 15.24
CA LEU A 64 6.78 3.17 14.91
C LEU A 64 6.80 1.95 15.84
N ASN A 65 7.96 1.58 16.37
CA ASN A 65 8.05 0.47 17.31
C ASN A 65 7.33 0.77 18.64
N ALA A 66 7.16 2.05 18.98
CA ALA A 66 6.47 2.45 20.21
C ALA A 66 4.95 2.31 20.10
N TRP A 67 4.33 2.54 18.93
CA TRP A 67 2.86 2.61 18.83
C TRP A 67 2.22 1.67 17.79
N ALA A 68 2.95 1.20 16.76
CA ALA A 68 2.41 0.20 15.84
C ALA A 68 2.24 -1.16 16.53
N THR A 69 1.17 -1.86 16.22
CA THR A 69 0.84 -3.15 16.81
C THR A 69 1.63 -4.26 16.12
N PRO A 70 2.51 -4.99 16.83
CA PRO A 70 3.28 -6.08 16.24
C PRO A 70 2.37 -7.27 15.90
N VAL A 71 2.62 -7.90 14.75
CA VAL A 71 2.04 -9.17 14.35
C VAL A 71 3.12 -10.24 14.50
N GLU A 72 2.97 -11.11 15.47
CA GLU A 72 3.93 -12.18 15.75
C GLU A 72 3.72 -13.35 14.79
N ARG A 73 2.47 -13.65 14.46
CA ARG A 73 2.08 -14.75 13.57
C ARG A 73 0.94 -14.33 12.66
N MET A 74 0.93 -14.91 11.46
CA MET A 74 -0.19 -14.80 10.54
C MET A 74 -0.76 -16.20 10.27
N HIS A 75 -2.04 -16.39 10.50
CA HIS A 75 -2.76 -17.63 10.32
C HIS A 75 -3.64 -17.52 9.07
N LEU A 76 -3.50 -18.47 8.15
CA LEU A 76 -4.31 -18.56 6.94
C LEU A 76 -5.26 -19.75 7.05
N TYR A 77 -6.55 -19.48 6.80
CA TYR A 77 -7.64 -20.46 6.93
C TYR A 77 -8.38 -20.66 5.61
N GLN A 78 -8.73 -21.90 5.32
CA GLN A 78 -9.64 -22.26 4.24
C GLN A 78 -10.52 -23.43 4.72
N LYS A 79 -11.85 -23.41 4.43
CA LYS A 79 -12.80 -24.46 4.85
C LYS A 79 -12.77 -24.74 6.36
N SER A 80 -12.71 -23.72 7.17
CA SER A 80 -12.63 -23.79 8.63
C SER A 80 -11.36 -24.42 9.20
N ASP A 81 -10.42 -24.87 8.36
CA ASP A 81 -9.15 -25.43 8.79
C ASP A 81 -8.02 -24.38 8.78
N LEU A 82 -7.16 -24.45 9.80
CA LEU A 82 -5.90 -23.70 9.79
C LEU A 82 -4.92 -24.41 8.85
N ASN A 83 -4.62 -23.77 7.72
CA ASN A 83 -3.84 -24.39 6.65
C ASN A 83 -2.37 -23.98 6.66
N LEU A 84 -2.07 -22.74 7.08
CA LEU A 84 -0.71 -22.22 7.08
C LEU A 84 -0.50 -21.24 8.23
N VAL A 85 0.64 -21.37 8.92
CA VAL A 85 1.13 -20.42 9.92
C VAL A 85 2.43 -19.80 9.41
N LEU A 86 2.44 -18.47 9.26
CA LEU A 86 3.63 -17.69 8.98
C LEU A 86 4.12 -17.05 10.28
N GLU A 87 5.36 -17.28 10.64
CA GLU A 87 6.06 -16.69 11.79
C GLU A 87 7.52 -16.43 11.43
N SER A 88 8.08 -15.32 11.91
CA SER A 88 9.49 -15.03 11.72
C SER A 88 10.28 -15.50 12.94
N LYS A 89 11.32 -16.30 12.71
CA LYS A 89 12.23 -16.77 13.76
C LYS A 89 13.24 -15.68 14.14
N GLU A 90 13.65 -14.85 13.18
CA GLU A 90 14.70 -13.87 13.40
C GLU A 90 14.17 -12.57 14.03
N GLU A 91 13.04 -12.04 13.55
CA GLU A 91 12.56 -10.71 13.93
C GLU A 91 11.46 -10.69 15.01
N LYS A 92 11.07 -11.84 15.58
CA LYS A 92 9.96 -12.00 16.55
C LYS A 92 8.61 -11.44 16.08
N LYS A 93 8.53 -10.87 14.88
CA LYS A 93 7.30 -10.35 14.26
C LYS A 93 7.36 -10.52 12.75
N VAL A 94 6.20 -10.75 12.15
CA VAL A 94 6.03 -10.85 10.68
C VAL A 94 5.87 -9.47 10.07
N THR A 95 5.12 -8.59 10.74
CA THR A 95 4.81 -7.22 10.30
C THR A 95 4.35 -6.39 11.49
N SER A 96 4.07 -5.11 11.30
CA SER A 96 3.37 -4.29 12.31
C SER A 96 2.20 -3.55 11.66
N ILE A 97 1.10 -3.43 12.39
CA ILE A 97 -0.13 -2.78 11.92
C ILE A 97 -0.28 -1.43 12.60
N CYS A 98 -0.69 -0.42 11.85
CA CYS A 98 -1.09 0.87 12.38
C CYS A 98 -2.27 1.45 11.59
N LEU A 99 -2.96 2.45 12.17
CA LEU A 99 -3.91 3.25 11.44
C LEU A 99 -3.18 4.10 10.39
N LEU A 100 -3.74 4.13 9.19
CA LEU A 100 -3.16 4.90 8.09
C LEU A 100 -3.17 6.41 8.39
N ASP A 101 -4.25 6.88 9.00
CA ASP A 101 -4.42 8.30 9.34
C ASP A 101 -3.37 8.76 10.36
N ASP A 102 -3.12 7.94 11.41
CA ASP A 102 -2.10 8.26 12.42
C ASP A 102 -0.70 8.30 11.81
N LEU A 103 -0.39 7.35 10.93
CA LEU A 103 0.88 7.32 10.20
C LEU A 103 1.03 8.56 9.33
N HIS A 104 -0.03 8.89 8.57
CA HIS A 104 -0.02 10.02 7.65
C HIS A 104 0.13 11.35 8.39
N GLU A 105 -0.61 11.55 9.47
CA GLU A 105 -0.56 12.77 10.29
C GLU A 105 0.86 13.01 10.85
N LYS A 106 1.51 11.95 11.33
CA LYS A 106 2.89 12.03 11.83
C LYS A 106 3.89 12.37 10.72
N ILE A 107 3.74 11.78 9.52
CA ILE A 107 4.61 12.09 8.37
C ILE A 107 4.35 13.50 7.84
N LEU A 108 3.10 13.94 7.84
CA LEU A 108 2.69 15.27 7.38
C LEU A 108 3.26 16.39 8.27
N SER A 109 3.46 16.11 9.55
CA SER A 109 3.98 17.10 10.51
C SER A 109 5.22 17.81 10.00
N GLY A 110 5.20 19.15 10.03
CA GLY A 110 6.28 20.01 9.55
C GLY A 110 6.37 20.15 8.02
N LEU A 111 5.32 19.76 7.28
CA LEU A 111 5.18 20.00 5.83
C LEU A 111 4.06 20.98 5.49
N ASP A 112 3.34 21.50 6.47
CA ASP A 112 2.13 22.32 6.26
C ASP A 112 2.38 23.54 5.35
N SER A 113 3.54 24.18 5.47
CA SER A 113 3.93 25.34 4.66
C SER A 113 4.31 24.99 3.21
N ASP A 114 4.60 23.72 2.94
CA ASP A 114 5.09 23.23 1.65
C ASP A 114 3.96 22.70 0.77
N ILE A 115 2.73 22.57 1.33
CA ILE A 115 1.57 22.04 0.64
C ILE A 115 0.67 23.15 0.15
N LEU A 116 0.39 23.13 -1.14
CA LEU A 116 -0.61 23.96 -1.79
C LEU A 116 -1.88 23.11 -2.00
N TRP A 117 -2.92 23.47 -1.25
CA TRP A 117 -4.21 22.79 -1.27
C TRP A 117 -5.12 23.31 -2.37
N ASP A 118 -6.11 22.49 -2.79
CA ASP A 118 -7.08 22.83 -3.85
C ASP A 118 -6.44 22.99 -5.24
N GLU A 119 -5.27 22.37 -5.46
CA GLU A 119 -4.49 22.46 -6.69
C GLU A 119 -4.72 21.23 -7.59
N ASP A 120 -5.90 21.14 -8.21
CA ASP A 120 -6.24 20.06 -9.14
C ASP A 120 -5.63 20.33 -10.53
N ILE A 121 -4.67 19.50 -10.93
CA ILE A 121 -3.93 19.65 -12.18
C ILE A 121 -4.85 19.41 -13.38
N LYS A 122 -4.88 20.36 -14.29
CA LYS A 122 -5.66 20.32 -15.54
C LYS A 122 -4.82 20.05 -16.77
N ASN A 123 -3.56 20.49 -16.78
CA ASN A 123 -2.65 20.29 -17.91
C ASN A 123 -1.20 20.23 -17.46
N ILE A 124 -0.39 19.48 -18.18
CA ILE A 124 1.07 19.40 -18.02
C ILE A 124 1.70 19.56 -19.41
N GLY A 125 2.55 20.57 -19.55
CA GLY A 125 3.33 20.83 -20.76
C GLY A 125 4.80 20.52 -20.55
N LEU A 126 5.45 19.93 -21.54
CA LEU A 126 6.89 19.70 -21.57
C LEU A 126 7.57 20.78 -22.40
N GLY A 127 8.65 21.35 -21.84
CA GLY A 127 9.45 22.40 -22.47
C GLY A 127 10.82 22.46 -21.79
N PRO A 128 11.50 23.62 -21.78
CA PRO A 128 12.72 23.79 -20.97
C PRO A 128 12.50 23.40 -19.52
N ASN A 129 11.35 23.77 -18.96
CA ASN A 129 10.83 23.32 -17.66
C ASN A 129 9.47 22.65 -17.87
N ILE A 130 9.04 21.81 -16.93
CA ILE A 130 7.69 21.26 -16.87
C ILE A 130 6.74 22.43 -16.52
N GLN A 131 5.71 22.64 -17.34
CA GLN A 131 4.65 23.61 -17.07
C GLN A 131 3.45 22.87 -16.49
N ILE A 132 3.00 23.26 -15.31
CA ILE A 132 1.88 22.62 -14.62
C ILE A 132 0.79 23.65 -14.46
N LYS A 133 -0.38 23.36 -15.01
CA LYS A 133 -1.56 24.23 -14.92
C LYS A 133 -2.63 23.54 -14.08
N THR A 134 -3.04 24.21 -13.02
CA THR A 134 -4.18 23.85 -12.19
C THR A 134 -5.41 24.63 -12.62
N GLN A 135 -6.45 24.64 -11.81
CA GLN A 135 -7.66 25.39 -12.12
C GLN A 135 -7.42 26.90 -12.08
N GLU A 136 -6.60 27.38 -11.14
CA GLU A 136 -6.41 28.81 -10.87
C GLU A 136 -4.95 29.26 -11.01
N ASN A 137 -3.99 28.35 -10.93
CA ASN A 137 -2.57 28.67 -10.87
C ASN A 137 -1.74 27.98 -11.95
N GLU A 138 -0.56 28.51 -12.20
CA GLU A 138 0.47 27.91 -13.05
C GLU A 138 1.77 27.77 -12.27
N PHE A 139 2.41 26.61 -12.39
CA PHE A 139 3.68 26.27 -11.74
C PHE A 139 4.68 25.78 -12.76
N THR A 140 5.96 25.90 -12.42
CA THR A 140 7.05 25.32 -13.19
C THR A 140 7.82 24.33 -12.35
N ALA A 141 8.43 23.33 -12.97
CA ALA A 141 9.31 22.40 -12.30
C ALA A 141 10.42 21.92 -13.22
N ASP A 142 11.57 21.64 -12.65
CA ASP A 142 12.63 20.88 -13.33
C ASP A 142 12.35 19.37 -13.26
N LEU A 143 11.80 18.90 -12.14
CA LEU A 143 11.45 17.52 -11.88
C LEU A 143 10.09 17.42 -11.20
N LEU A 144 9.27 16.43 -11.59
CA LEU A 144 7.96 16.18 -11.00
C LEU A 144 7.86 14.74 -10.49
N PHE A 145 7.49 14.59 -9.23
CA PHE A 145 7.09 13.31 -8.64
C PHE A 145 5.57 13.20 -8.60
N ALA A 146 5.01 12.25 -9.32
CA ALA A 146 3.58 11.95 -9.30
C ALA A 146 3.28 10.86 -8.27
N THR A 147 2.57 11.24 -7.21
CA THR A 147 2.16 10.42 -6.08
C THR A 147 0.66 10.54 -5.81
N ASP A 148 -0.11 10.89 -6.85
CA ASP A 148 -1.53 11.22 -6.83
C ASP A 148 -2.46 9.99 -6.84
N GLY A 149 -1.89 8.83 -6.47
CA GLY A 149 -2.61 7.61 -6.15
C GLY A 149 -3.10 6.80 -7.36
N MET A 150 -3.86 5.76 -7.08
CA MET A 150 -4.33 4.77 -8.07
C MET A 150 -5.03 5.39 -9.29
N ASN A 151 -5.75 6.48 -9.10
CA ASN A 151 -6.45 7.18 -10.16
C ASN A 151 -5.65 8.35 -10.75
N SER A 152 -4.32 8.28 -10.68
CA SER A 152 -3.38 9.34 -11.06
C SER A 152 -3.81 10.13 -12.28
N ASN A 153 -3.98 11.44 -12.07
CA ASN A 153 -4.30 12.39 -13.13
C ASN A 153 -3.05 12.72 -13.95
N VAL A 154 -1.89 12.82 -13.29
CA VAL A 154 -0.59 13.01 -13.96
C VAL A 154 -0.33 11.88 -14.95
N ARG A 155 -0.52 10.61 -14.52
CA ARG A 155 -0.36 9.45 -15.39
C ARG A 155 -1.23 9.52 -16.63
N LYS A 156 -2.50 9.96 -16.49
CA LYS A 156 -3.46 10.13 -17.60
C LYS A 156 -3.06 11.27 -18.52
N LEU A 157 -2.80 12.47 -17.99
CA LEU A 157 -2.43 13.67 -18.76
C LEU A 157 -1.15 13.45 -19.57
N MET A 158 -0.21 12.71 -19.01
CA MET A 158 1.06 12.41 -19.65
C MET A 158 1.02 11.17 -20.54
N HIS A 159 -0.14 10.53 -20.69
CA HIS A 159 -0.33 9.33 -21.52
C HIS A 159 0.72 8.25 -21.24
N PHE A 160 0.86 7.88 -19.96
CA PHE A 160 1.66 6.72 -19.60
C PHE A 160 0.95 5.43 -20.03
N ASP A 161 1.68 4.52 -20.66
CA ASP A 161 1.17 3.20 -20.97
C ASP A 161 0.94 2.41 -19.66
N THR A 162 -0.26 1.85 -19.52
CA THR A 162 -0.66 1.08 -18.33
C THR A 162 -1.17 -0.30 -18.69
N GLU A 163 -1.05 -1.21 -17.74
CA GLU A 163 -1.80 -2.45 -17.68
C GLU A 163 -2.82 -2.32 -16.55
N GLU A 164 -4.07 -2.55 -16.87
CA GLU A 164 -5.15 -2.43 -15.90
C GLU A 164 -6.06 -3.67 -15.98
N TRP A 165 -6.49 -4.16 -14.82
CA TRP A 165 -7.57 -5.15 -14.75
C TRP A 165 -8.37 -4.97 -13.46
N PHE A 166 -9.64 -5.33 -13.53
CA PHE A 166 -10.57 -5.26 -12.43
C PHE A 166 -10.76 -6.65 -11.84
N TYR A 167 -10.75 -6.74 -10.52
CA TYR A 167 -10.99 -8.00 -9.82
C TYR A 167 -12.50 -8.36 -9.72
N GLY A 168 -13.41 -7.42 -10.04
CA GLY A 168 -14.84 -7.59 -9.84
C GLY A 168 -15.24 -7.61 -8.37
N GLN A 169 -14.38 -7.13 -7.50
CA GLN A 169 -14.54 -7.12 -6.05
C GLN A 169 -14.46 -5.68 -5.49
N LYS A 170 -15.08 -5.52 -4.32
CA LYS A 170 -14.90 -4.34 -3.46
C LYS A 170 -14.27 -4.76 -2.15
N ALA A 171 -13.43 -3.87 -1.60
CA ALA A 171 -12.94 -3.99 -0.24
C ALA A 171 -13.71 -3.06 0.70
N TYR A 172 -14.06 -3.59 1.85
CA TYR A 172 -14.74 -2.90 2.94
C TYR A 172 -13.86 -2.96 4.18
N VAL A 173 -13.89 -1.91 5.00
CA VAL A 173 -13.11 -1.83 6.22
C VAL A 173 -14.02 -1.55 7.41
N ALA A 174 -13.70 -2.17 8.54
CA ALA A 174 -14.37 -1.94 9.83
C ALA A 174 -13.40 -2.22 10.98
N VAL A 175 -13.84 -1.92 12.19
CA VAL A 175 -13.11 -2.28 13.43
C VAL A 175 -14.05 -3.07 14.33
N VAL A 176 -13.56 -4.18 14.89
CA VAL A 176 -14.32 -5.03 15.80
C VAL A 176 -13.54 -5.27 17.08
N ARG A 177 -14.25 -5.29 18.22
CA ARG A 177 -13.65 -5.64 19.50
C ARG A 177 -13.45 -7.14 19.60
N ALA A 178 -12.22 -7.58 19.71
CA ALA A 178 -11.86 -8.98 19.94
C ALA A 178 -10.38 -9.09 20.32
N ASN A 179 -10.05 -10.04 21.20
CA ASN A 179 -8.68 -10.28 21.63
C ASN A 179 -7.84 -10.91 20.51
N HIS A 180 -6.82 -10.21 20.02
CA HIS A 180 -6.03 -10.63 18.86
C HIS A 180 -4.74 -11.37 19.19
N LYS A 181 -4.22 -11.32 20.42
CA LYS A 181 -2.98 -12.00 20.83
C LYS A 181 -1.80 -11.81 19.85
N ASN A 182 -1.74 -10.66 19.16
CA ASN A 182 -0.77 -10.33 18.11
C ASN A 182 -0.80 -11.29 16.90
N ILE A 183 -1.93 -11.94 16.63
CA ILE A 183 -2.09 -12.87 15.53
C ILE A 183 -2.97 -12.22 14.46
N ALA A 184 -2.42 -11.99 13.25
CA ALA A 184 -3.22 -11.67 12.08
C ALA A 184 -3.86 -12.95 11.52
N LYS A 185 -5.08 -12.84 11.00
CA LYS A 185 -5.81 -13.99 10.45
C LYS A 185 -6.34 -13.63 9.07
N GLN A 186 -6.22 -14.56 8.13
CA GLN A 186 -6.76 -14.42 6.79
C GLN A 186 -7.63 -15.64 6.47
N TYR A 187 -8.86 -15.39 6.08
CA TYR A 187 -9.85 -16.40 5.76
C TYR A 187 -10.21 -16.33 4.28
N PHE A 188 -10.25 -17.48 3.62
CA PHE A 188 -10.57 -17.64 2.22
C PHE A 188 -11.84 -18.49 2.07
N SER A 189 -12.88 -17.94 1.44
CA SER A 189 -14.17 -18.56 1.26
C SER A 189 -14.79 -18.16 -0.08
N LYS A 190 -15.82 -18.88 -0.52
CA LYS A 190 -16.67 -18.49 -1.64
C LYS A 190 -17.41 -17.16 -1.41
N PHE A 191 -17.59 -16.76 -0.15
CA PHE A 191 -18.21 -15.48 0.23
C PHE A 191 -17.25 -14.29 0.11
N GLY A 192 -15.97 -14.55 -0.08
CA GLY A 192 -14.93 -13.55 -0.18
C GLY A 192 -13.71 -13.87 0.66
N THR A 193 -12.83 -12.89 0.82
CA THR A 193 -11.68 -12.99 1.72
C THR A 193 -11.85 -12.02 2.88
N LEU A 194 -11.57 -12.50 4.09
CA LEU A 194 -11.64 -11.72 5.32
C LEU A 194 -10.27 -11.68 5.99
N ALA A 195 -9.70 -10.49 6.16
CA ALA A 195 -8.53 -10.29 6.99
C ALA A 195 -8.93 -9.67 8.33
N LEU A 196 -8.39 -10.23 9.41
CA LEU A 196 -8.45 -9.68 10.76
C LEU A 196 -7.03 -9.27 11.16
N LEU A 197 -6.79 -7.97 11.24
CA LEU A 197 -5.48 -7.38 11.52
C LEU A 197 -5.46 -6.83 12.96
N PRO A 198 -4.51 -7.26 13.81
CA PRO A 198 -4.36 -6.74 15.16
C PRO A 198 -4.26 -5.23 15.19
N LEU A 199 -5.13 -4.58 15.94
CA LEU A 199 -5.15 -3.15 16.10
C LEU A 199 -5.10 -2.80 17.59
N ASN A 200 -4.24 -1.89 17.94
CA ASN A 200 -3.84 -1.44 19.27
C ASN A 200 -3.02 -2.47 20.10
N LYS A 201 -2.23 -1.94 21.03
CA LYS A 201 -1.36 -2.76 21.87
C LYS A 201 -2.09 -3.50 22.98
N ASP A 202 -3.28 -3.05 23.35
CA ASP A 202 -4.08 -3.62 24.44
C ASP A 202 -4.75 -4.94 24.03
N LYS A 203 -4.53 -5.37 22.78
CA LYS A 203 -5.03 -6.64 22.23
C LYS A 203 -6.55 -6.78 22.21
N GLU A 204 -7.25 -5.65 22.09
CA GLU A 204 -8.70 -5.62 22.19
C GLU A 204 -9.44 -5.42 20.87
N TYR A 205 -8.75 -5.07 19.76
CA TYR A 205 -9.42 -4.76 18.50
C TYR A 205 -8.76 -5.43 17.30
N TYR A 206 -9.59 -5.83 16.35
CA TYR A 206 -9.17 -6.16 15.00
C TYR A 206 -9.67 -5.10 14.01
N SER A 207 -8.80 -4.70 13.08
CA SER A 207 -9.26 -4.12 11.83
C SER A 207 -9.72 -5.24 10.91
N ILE A 208 -10.92 -5.11 10.36
CA ILE A 208 -11.51 -6.00 9.37
C ILE A 208 -11.21 -5.43 7.98
N ILE A 209 -10.72 -6.29 7.07
CA ILE A 209 -10.70 -6.01 5.64
C ILE A 209 -11.46 -7.15 4.95
N LEU A 210 -12.65 -6.83 4.46
CA LEU A 210 -13.50 -7.77 3.71
C LEU A 210 -13.41 -7.45 2.22
N CYS A 211 -12.92 -8.40 1.42
CA CYS A 211 -12.98 -8.31 -0.04
C CYS A 211 -14.03 -9.29 -0.54
N THR A 212 -15.07 -8.79 -1.20
CA THR A 212 -16.17 -9.61 -1.72
C THR A 212 -16.60 -9.12 -3.11
N ASN A 213 -17.39 -9.93 -3.81
CA ASN A 213 -17.91 -9.56 -5.13
C ASN A 213 -18.62 -8.21 -5.06
N SER A 214 -18.39 -7.35 -6.03
CA SER A 214 -18.93 -5.99 -6.09
C SER A 214 -20.45 -5.90 -6.13
N THR A 215 -21.12 -6.99 -6.51
CA THR A 215 -22.59 -7.11 -6.56
C THR A 215 -23.20 -7.73 -5.30
N SER A 216 -22.38 -8.25 -4.39
CA SER A 216 -22.84 -8.89 -3.15
C SER A 216 -23.11 -7.86 -2.05
N ASN A 217 -24.04 -8.21 -1.14
CA ASN A 217 -24.25 -7.46 0.09
C ASN A 217 -23.11 -7.76 1.07
N ALA A 218 -22.29 -6.76 1.39
CA ALA A 218 -21.10 -6.93 2.20
C ALA A 218 -21.41 -7.38 3.64
N ASP A 219 -22.49 -6.88 4.24
CA ASP A 219 -22.89 -7.26 5.61
C ASP A 219 -23.32 -8.72 5.68
N GLU A 220 -24.05 -9.20 4.67
CA GLU A 220 -24.45 -10.61 4.58
C GLU A 220 -23.22 -11.50 4.36
N GLN A 221 -22.26 -11.07 3.53
CA GLN A 221 -21.04 -11.84 3.32
C GLN A 221 -20.19 -11.91 4.60
N LEU A 222 -20.08 -10.81 5.36
CA LEU A 222 -19.38 -10.79 6.64
C LEU A 222 -20.04 -11.74 7.65
N LYS A 223 -21.36 -11.73 7.74
CA LYS A 223 -22.12 -12.66 8.61
C LYS A 223 -21.86 -14.11 8.21
N SER A 224 -21.95 -14.44 6.91
CA SER A 224 -21.69 -15.78 6.39
C SER A 224 -20.27 -16.25 6.70
N LEU A 225 -19.26 -15.39 6.60
CA LEU A 225 -17.89 -15.71 6.96
C LEU A 225 -17.71 -15.91 8.49
N ASN A 226 -18.39 -15.08 9.29
CA ASN A 226 -18.38 -15.22 10.75
C ASN A 226 -18.95 -16.57 11.19
N GLU A 227 -20.02 -17.02 10.56
CA GLU A 227 -20.66 -18.33 10.80
C GLU A 227 -19.79 -19.48 10.26
N GLU A 228 -19.35 -19.43 8.99
CA GLU A 228 -18.56 -20.50 8.35
C GLU A 228 -17.30 -20.83 9.14
N PHE A 229 -16.59 -19.81 9.62
CA PHE A 229 -15.34 -20.00 10.36
C PHE A 229 -15.51 -19.98 11.87
N ASN A 230 -16.74 -19.88 12.39
CA ASN A 230 -17.07 -19.81 13.82
C ASN A 230 -16.20 -18.76 14.55
N LEU A 231 -16.13 -17.55 14.01
CA LEU A 231 -15.20 -16.53 14.50
C LEU A 231 -15.64 -15.91 15.83
N SER A 232 -16.93 -16.01 16.16
CA SER A 232 -17.54 -15.40 17.35
C SER A 232 -17.29 -13.88 17.44
N LEU A 233 -17.26 -13.20 16.28
CA LEU A 233 -17.17 -11.75 16.24
C LEU A 233 -18.53 -11.16 16.57
N ASP A 234 -18.53 -10.17 17.49
CA ASP A 234 -19.72 -9.36 17.71
C ASP A 234 -19.84 -8.35 16.57
N LEU A 235 -20.79 -8.62 15.69
CA LEU A 235 -21.06 -7.78 14.50
C LEU A 235 -22.18 -6.75 14.74
N GLU A 236 -22.76 -6.69 15.93
CA GLU A 236 -23.81 -5.72 16.24
C GLU A 236 -23.24 -4.30 16.23
N GLY A 237 -23.88 -3.42 15.47
CA GLY A 237 -23.43 -2.03 15.35
C GLY A 237 -22.15 -1.81 14.54
N ILE A 238 -21.61 -2.83 13.89
CA ILE A 238 -20.46 -2.65 13.01
C ILE A 238 -20.91 -2.01 11.69
N GLU A 239 -20.31 -0.88 11.36
CA GLU A 239 -20.51 -0.20 10.09
C GLU A 239 -19.34 -0.50 9.15
N LEU A 240 -19.61 -1.27 8.09
CA LEU A 240 -18.73 -1.38 6.94
C LEU A 240 -18.70 -0.05 6.20
N GLY A 241 -17.51 0.44 5.87
CA GLY A 241 -17.36 1.63 5.04
C GLY A 241 -18.03 1.48 3.67
N SER A 242 -18.09 2.54 2.90
CA SER A 242 -18.74 2.57 1.57
C SER A 242 -18.17 1.56 0.56
N GLY A 243 -17.07 0.92 0.89
CA GLY A 243 -16.34 0.03 0.01
C GLY A 243 -15.64 0.76 -1.14
N PHE A 244 -14.57 0.20 -1.64
CA PHE A 244 -13.85 0.70 -2.80
C PHE A 244 -13.57 -0.43 -3.79
N GLU A 245 -13.70 -0.14 -5.07
CA GLU A 245 -13.45 -1.12 -6.12
C GLU A 245 -11.99 -1.53 -6.15
N LEU A 246 -11.77 -2.84 -6.28
CA LEU A 246 -10.46 -3.41 -6.39
C LEU A 246 -10.06 -3.51 -7.86
N LYS A 247 -9.04 -2.75 -8.21
CA LYS A 247 -8.39 -2.83 -9.52
C LYS A 247 -6.88 -2.85 -9.35
N HIS A 248 -6.21 -3.48 -10.28
CA HIS A 248 -4.78 -3.35 -10.46
C HIS A 248 -4.52 -2.34 -11.56
N VAL A 249 -3.55 -1.48 -11.32
CA VAL A 249 -3.01 -0.56 -12.33
C VAL A 249 -1.50 -0.61 -12.23
N ARG A 250 -0.82 -0.84 -13.35
CA ARG A 250 0.64 -0.83 -13.43
C ARG A 250 1.08 0.02 -14.61
N ALA A 251 1.88 1.04 -14.38
CA ALA A 251 2.58 1.75 -15.44
C ALA A 251 3.68 0.86 -16.03
N LYS A 252 3.72 0.71 -17.36
CA LYS A 252 4.76 -0.07 -18.03
C LYS A 252 6.15 0.55 -17.87
N LYS A 253 6.20 1.87 -17.77
CA LYS A 253 7.39 2.67 -17.48
C LYS A 253 7.06 3.65 -16.37
N MET A 254 7.92 3.74 -15.35
CA MET A 254 7.69 4.56 -14.16
C MET A 254 8.15 6.01 -14.33
N PHE A 255 8.68 6.40 -15.48
CA PHE A 255 8.99 7.79 -15.80
C PHE A 255 8.73 8.11 -17.27
N LYS A 256 8.51 9.38 -17.55
CA LYS A 256 8.42 9.95 -18.88
C LYS A 256 8.97 11.37 -18.85
N ASP A 257 10.01 11.62 -19.65
CA ASP A 257 10.79 12.86 -19.54
C ASP A 257 11.31 13.04 -18.10
N ARG A 258 10.97 14.12 -17.41
CA ARG A 258 11.33 14.47 -16.04
C ARG A 258 10.18 14.27 -15.06
N ILE A 259 9.25 13.38 -15.37
CA ILE A 259 8.09 13.05 -14.53
C ILE A 259 8.23 11.60 -14.08
N LEU A 260 8.35 11.38 -12.76
CA LEU A 260 8.47 10.07 -12.13
C LEU A 260 7.15 9.71 -11.42
N LEU A 261 6.67 8.50 -11.68
CA LEU A 261 5.55 7.92 -10.94
C LEU A 261 6.07 7.15 -9.73
N SER A 262 5.42 7.30 -8.57
CA SER A 262 5.76 6.56 -7.34
C SER A 262 4.51 6.14 -6.58
N GLY A 263 4.60 5.05 -5.82
CA GLY A 263 3.49 4.48 -5.06
C GLY A 263 2.34 4.04 -5.97
N ASP A 264 1.12 4.25 -5.51
CA ASP A 264 -0.08 3.82 -6.25
C ASP A 264 -0.27 4.54 -7.60
N ALA A 265 0.39 5.67 -7.83
CA ALA A 265 0.41 6.34 -9.14
C ALA A 265 1.19 5.50 -10.17
N ALA A 266 2.22 4.80 -9.74
CA ALA A 266 2.99 3.86 -10.57
C ALA A 266 2.35 2.48 -10.61
N ASN A 267 1.94 1.96 -9.45
CA ASN A 267 1.44 0.60 -9.33
C ASN A 267 0.52 0.42 -8.11
N SER A 268 -0.73 0.07 -8.35
CA SER A 268 -1.71 -0.24 -7.31
C SER A 268 -2.00 -1.73 -7.25
N PHE A 269 -2.18 -2.28 -6.05
CA PHE A 269 -2.35 -3.71 -5.80
C PHE A 269 -3.64 -4.04 -5.07
N HIS A 270 -4.06 -5.31 -5.21
CA HIS A 270 -5.10 -5.87 -4.36
C HIS A 270 -4.64 -5.86 -2.89
N PRO A 271 -5.48 -5.48 -1.92
CA PRO A 271 -5.09 -5.34 -0.51
C PRO A 271 -4.78 -6.68 0.19
N MET A 272 -4.99 -7.81 -0.47
CA MET A 272 -4.81 -9.17 0.08
C MET A 272 -3.46 -9.39 0.77
N ALA A 273 -2.40 -8.75 0.29
CA ALA A 273 -1.06 -8.90 0.87
C ALA A 273 -0.62 -7.70 1.72
N GLY A 274 -1.40 -6.62 1.81
CA GLY A 274 -1.03 -5.40 2.57
C GLY A 274 0.24 -4.71 2.06
N GLN A 275 0.68 -4.98 0.83
CA GLN A 275 2.01 -4.58 0.34
C GLN A 275 2.03 -3.26 -0.45
N GLY A 276 0.88 -2.69 -0.80
CA GLY A 276 0.83 -1.49 -1.64
C GLY A 276 1.67 -0.34 -1.08
N LEU A 277 1.45 0.04 0.18
CA LEU A 277 2.21 1.11 0.82
C LEU A 277 3.70 0.77 0.97
N ASN A 278 4.05 -0.48 1.30
CA ASN A 278 5.46 -0.89 1.45
C ASN A 278 6.24 -0.75 0.13
N LEU A 279 5.63 -1.05 -1.00
CA LEU A 279 6.24 -0.84 -2.32
C LEU A 279 6.43 0.64 -2.61
N GLY A 280 5.45 1.49 -2.27
CA GLY A 280 5.59 2.94 -2.35
C GLY A 280 6.70 3.48 -1.44
N ILE A 281 6.82 2.96 -0.22
CA ILE A 281 7.96 3.28 0.67
C ILE A 281 9.28 2.81 0.04
N GLY A 282 9.29 1.64 -0.60
CA GLY A 282 10.45 1.16 -1.35
C GLY A 282 10.85 2.09 -2.51
N ASP A 283 9.89 2.73 -3.18
CA ASP A 283 10.19 3.78 -4.17
C ASP A 283 10.89 4.96 -3.51
N VAL A 284 10.41 5.41 -2.34
CA VAL A 284 11.02 6.52 -1.59
C VAL A 284 12.41 6.13 -1.08
N MET A 285 12.61 4.91 -0.62
CA MET A 285 13.95 4.41 -0.22
C MET A 285 14.95 4.45 -1.37
N TYR A 286 14.49 4.12 -2.59
CA TYR A 286 15.33 4.24 -3.79
C TYR A 286 15.65 5.71 -4.08
N ILE A 287 14.64 6.57 -4.04
CA ILE A 287 14.78 8.01 -4.27
C ILE A 287 15.77 8.61 -3.25
N ASP A 288 15.65 8.30 -1.95
CA ASP A 288 16.56 8.79 -0.89
C ASP A 288 18.05 8.42 -1.16
N ARG A 289 18.27 7.18 -1.62
CA ARG A 289 19.63 6.71 -1.91
C ARG A 289 20.28 7.29 -3.16
N ASN A 290 19.47 7.75 -4.12
CA ASN A 290 19.91 8.16 -5.44
C ASN A 290 19.44 9.59 -5.78
N ILE A 291 19.13 10.39 -4.75
CA ILE A 291 18.45 11.68 -4.95
C ILE A 291 19.31 12.65 -5.76
N ASP A 292 20.62 12.69 -5.52
CA ASP A 292 21.54 13.59 -6.22
C ASP A 292 21.53 13.33 -7.74
N GLU A 293 21.58 12.04 -8.14
CA GLU A 293 21.56 11.65 -9.55
C GLU A 293 20.19 11.91 -10.20
N LEU A 294 19.09 11.72 -9.44
CA LEU A 294 17.74 11.96 -9.93
C LEU A 294 17.47 13.45 -10.13
N ILE A 295 17.96 14.32 -9.21
CA ILE A 295 17.81 15.77 -9.33
C ILE A 295 18.60 16.33 -10.51
N GLU A 296 19.74 15.75 -10.85
CA GLU A 296 20.48 16.10 -12.06
C GLU A 296 19.78 15.67 -13.36
N ILE A 297 18.68 14.92 -13.24
CA ILE A 297 17.83 14.45 -14.35
C ILE A 297 18.66 13.64 -15.36
N ASN A 298 19.60 12.86 -14.83
CA ASN A 298 20.42 11.99 -15.65
C ASN A 298 19.56 10.85 -16.23
N SER A 299 19.55 10.71 -17.55
CA SER A 299 18.77 9.67 -18.23
C SER A 299 19.10 8.26 -17.72
N SER A 300 20.36 7.99 -17.35
CA SER A 300 20.77 6.72 -16.78
C SER A 300 20.16 6.50 -15.38
N ALA A 301 20.08 7.53 -14.55
CA ALA A 301 19.46 7.46 -13.23
C ALA A 301 17.95 7.17 -13.33
N LEU A 302 17.27 7.83 -14.26
CA LEU A 302 15.84 7.60 -14.51
C LEU A 302 15.56 6.17 -15.04
N GLU A 303 16.38 5.65 -15.95
CA GLU A 303 16.24 4.27 -16.43
C GLU A 303 16.60 3.26 -15.33
N THR A 304 17.55 3.54 -14.46
CA THR A 304 17.90 2.68 -13.33
C THR A 304 16.78 2.68 -12.29
N TYR A 305 16.17 3.83 -11.99
CA TYR A 305 14.94 3.92 -11.18
C TYR A 305 13.85 3.02 -11.75
N ASN A 306 13.54 3.22 -13.04
CA ASN A 306 12.51 2.45 -13.72
C ASN A 306 12.79 0.94 -13.67
N SER A 307 13.98 0.50 -14.06
CA SER A 307 14.31 -0.94 -14.12
C SER A 307 14.28 -1.58 -12.74
N SER A 308 14.86 -0.94 -11.74
CA SER A 308 14.90 -1.44 -10.35
C SER A 308 13.50 -1.55 -9.75
N ARG A 309 12.70 -0.48 -9.83
CA ARG A 309 11.39 -0.43 -9.17
C ARG A 309 10.32 -1.23 -9.94
N ASN A 310 10.34 -1.14 -11.27
CA ASN A 310 9.39 -1.89 -12.10
C ASN A 310 9.60 -3.42 -11.97
N GLN A 311 10.85 -3.88 -11.83
CA GLN A 311 11.12 -5.30 -11.58
C GLN A 311 10.50 -5.77 -10.25
N LYS A 312 10.62 -4.99 -9.18
CA LYS A 312 9.97 -5.27 -7.88
C LYS A 312 8.44 -5.30 -8.01
N ASN A 313 7.88 -4.32 -8.71
CA ASN A 313 6.46 -4.23 -8.96
C ASN A 313 5.93 -5.43 -9.76
N ILE A 314 6.64 -5.85 -10.80
CA ILE A 314 6.29 -7.05 -11.58
C ILE A 314 6.32 -8.30 -10.70
N GLN A 315 7.36 -8.51 -9.93
CA GLN A 315 7.47 -9.66 -9.03
C GLN A 315 6.30 -9.71 -8.04
N MET A 316 5.96 -8.57 -7.40
CA MET A 316 4.83 -8.50 -6.48
C MET A 316 3.50 -8.70 -7.18
N THR A 317 3.32 -8.16 -8.38
CA THR A 317 2.13 -8.41 -9.22
C THR A 317 1.92 -9.92 -9.44
N TRP A 318 2.96 -10.64 -9.83
CA TRP A 318 2.89 -12.09 -10.03
C TRP A 318 2.50 -12.84 -8.76
N ILE A 319 3.06 -12.45 -7.61
CA ILE A 319 2.74 -13.08 -6.32
C ILE A 319 1.28 -12.84 -5.95
N ILE A 320 0.82 -11.59 -5.99
CA ILE A 320 -0.55 -11.24 -5.63
C ILE A 320 -1.56 -11.90 -6.58
N GLN A 321 -1.27 -11.93 -7.89
CA GLN A 321 -2.13 -12.59 -8.85
C GLN A 321 -2.16 -14.11 -8.67
N SER A 322 -1.01 -14.70 -8.34
CA SER A 322 -0.96 -16.13 -8.02
C SER A 322 -1.80 -16.44 -6.78
N LEU A 323 -1.67 -15.63 -5.73
CA LEU A 323 -2.49 -15.76 -4.53
C LEU A 323 -3.98 -15.55 -4.84
N TYR A 324 -4.32 -14.53 -5.63
CA TYR A 324 -5.69 -14.29 -6.04
C TYR A 324 -6.26 -15.42 -6.91
N GLY A 325 -5.50 -15.93 -7.88
CA GLY A 325 -5.90 -17.07 -8.71
C GLY A 325 -6.10 -18.34 -7.90
N ILE A 326 -5.27 -18.53 -6.89
CA ILE A 326 -5.34 -19.65 -5.97
C ILE A 326 -6.55 -19.53 -5.03
N PHE A 327 -6.74 -18.38 -4.37
CA PHE A 327 -7.71 -18.21 -3.28
C PHE A 327 -8.99 -17.49 -3.69
N GLY A 328 -8.96 -16.67 -4.74
CA GLY A 328 -10.08 -15.85 -5.17
C GLY A 328 -11.12 -16.54 -6.05
N ASN A 329 -10.76 -17.68 -6.67
CA ASN A 329 -11.61 -18.44 -7.59
C ASN A 329 -11.77 -19.92 -7.15
N ALA A 330 -11.78 -20.18 -5.86
CA ALA A 330 -11.75 -21.52 -5.29
C ALA A 330 -13.10 -22.25 -5.44
N GLU A 331 -13.50 -22.61 -6.66
CA GLU A 331 -14.54 -23.62 -6.91
C GLU A 331 -13.94 -24.85 -7.61
N GLY A 332 -14.11 -26.03 -7.02
CA GLY A 332 -13.80 -27.31 -7.65
C GLY A 332 -12.36 -27.83 -7.52
N LEU A 333 -11.75 -28.27 -8.63
CA LEU A 333 -10.41 -28.92 -8.66
C LEU A 333 -9.28 -28.02 -8.08
N GLY A 334 -9.40 -26.71 -8.19
CA GLY A 334 -8.48 -25.73 -7.61
C GLY A 334 -8.37 -25.84 -6.09
N GLU A 335 -9.48 -26.06 -5.38
CA GLU A 335 -9.51 -26.15 -3.91
C GLU A 335 -8.59 -27.24 -3.34
N LYS A 336 -8.61 -28.46 -3.93
CA LYS A 336 -7.79 -29.58 -3.44
C LYS A 336 -6.29 -29.37 -3.69
N ILE A 337 -5.96 -28.72 -4.81
CA ILE A 337 -4.56 -28.39 -5.14
C ILE A 337 -4.03 -27.34 -4.17
N ILE A 338 -4.85 -26.36 -3.80
CA ILE A 338 -4.52 -25.28 -2.89
C ILE A 338 -4.32 -25.80 -1.46
N GLU A 339 -5.29 -26.58 -0.95
CA GLU A 339 -5.22 -27.19 0.37
C GLU A 339 -3.98 -28.07 0.50
N SER A 340 -3.71 -28.91 -0.51
CA SER A 340 -2.52 -29.75 -0.54
C SER A 340 -1.23 -28.91 -0.65
N GLY A 341 -1.25 -27.82 -1.44
CA GLY A 341 -0.13 -26.90 -1.61
C GLY A 341 0.17 -26.14 -0.31
N MET A 342 -0.83 -25.61 0.39
CA MET A 342 -0.63 -24.93 1.68
C MET A 342 -0.13 -25.89 2.76
N LYS A 343 -0.72 -27.09 2.89
CA LYS A 343 -0.24 -28.12 3.82
C LYS A 343 1.18 -28.58 3.49
N PHE A 344 1.55 -28.60 2.22
CA PHE A 344 2.92 -28.89 1.79
C PHE A 344 3.88 -27.73 2.16
N LEU A 345 3.51 -26.50 1.89
CA LEU A 345 4.29 -25.30 2.27
C LEU A 345 4.45 -25.21 3.80
N ASP A 346 3.41 -25.59 4.56
CA ASP A 346 3.47 -25.58 6.03
C ASP A 346 4.52 -26.53 6.59
N ARG A 347 4.83 -27.60 5.86
CA ARG A 347 5.84 -28.60 6.24
C ARG A 347 7.30 -28.23 5.89
N ILE A 348 7.50 -27.13 5.13
CA ILE A 348 8.85 -26.74 4.69
C ILE A 348 9.21 -25.36 5.26
N PRO A 349 9.82 -25.30 6.46
CA PRO A 349 10.17 -24.06 7.15
C PRO A 349 10.98 -23.07 6.28
N SER A 350 11.93 -23.57 5.47
CA SER A 350 12.77 -22.74 4.61
C SER A 350 11.99 -21.98 3.51
N ILE A 351 10.84 -22.48 3.06
CA ILE A 351 9.99 -21.79 2.11
C ILE A 351 9.18 -20.70 2.79
N LYS A 352 8.66 -20.95 4.00
CA LYS A 352 7.98 -19.94 4.80
C LYS A 352 8.89 -18.75 5.10
N GLU A 353 10.13 -19.03 5.53
CA GLU A 353 11.14 -17.99 5.78
C GLU A 353 11.41 -17.16 4.53
N LYS A 354 11.56 -17.80 3.36
CA LYS A 354 11.73 -17.09 2.09
C LYS A 354 10.53 -16.25 1.70
N ILE A 355 9.28 -16.70 1.96
CA ILE A 355 8.07 -15.91 1.71
C ILE A 355 8.05 -14.66 2.61
N ILE A 356 8.36 -14.83 3.90
CA ILE A 356 8.42 -13.73 4.87
C ILE A 356 9.58 -12.78 4.52
N GLU A 357 10.76 -13.32 4.22
CA GLU A 357 11.92 -12.54 3.82
C GLU A 357 11.64 -11.74 2.54
N PHE A 358 11.01 -12.34 1.54
CA PHE A 358 10.63 -11.65 0.32
C PHE A 358 9.58 -10.56 0.57
N ALA A 359 8.59 -10.83 1.43
CA ALA A 359 7.58 -9.85 1.80
C ALA A 359 8.17 -8.68 2.62
N ASN A 360 9.27 -8.90 3.35
CA ASN A 360 9.93 -7.90 4.20
C ASN A 360 11.04 -7.11 3.49
N LYS A 361 11.57 -7.59 2.36
CA LYS A 361 12.61 -6.90 1.58
C LYS A 361 12.00 -5.97 0.53
N ASN A 362 12.16 -4.67 0.73
CA ASN A 362 11.72 -3.61 -0.21
C ASN A 362 12.79 -3.25 -1.24
#